data_bd2cc6fb7525b76352adb79c74b5c81b
#
_entry.id   bd2cc6fb7525b76352adb79c74b5c81b
#
_cell.length_a   1.000
_cell.length_b   1.000
_cell.length_c   1.000
_cell.angle_alpha   90.00
_cell.angle_beta   90.00
_cell.angle_gamma   90.00
#
_symmetry.space_group_name_H-M   'P 1'
#
loop_
_entity.id
_entity.type
_entity.pdbx_description
1 polymer ?
#
loop_
_entity_poly.entity_id
_entity_poly.type
_entity_poly.pdbx_seq_one_letter_code
_entity_poly.pdbx_strand_id
1 'polypeptide(L)'
;MKPTHDALLERFLLAFPEAAIQVEDESHLHVGHVGAAGGAGHFRVRVIDARFNELQRIARHRLVYDAVSDWMPVRVHALNITAMTLEEAGHASAIQQSPSK
;
A
#
# COMPACT_ATOMS: atom_id res chain seq x y z
N MET A 1 -12.89 4.95 -12.56
CA MET A 1 -12.69 6.10 -11.67
C MET A 1 -11.90 5.68 -10.44
N LYS A 2 -10.87 6.43 -10.08
CA LYS A 2 -10.05 6.05 -8.96
C LYS A 2 -10.77 6.30 -7.64
N PRO A 3 -10.54 5.47 -6.62
CA PRO A 3 -11.09 5.75 -5.29
C PRO A 3 -10.37 6.92 -4.65
N THR A 4 -11.00 7.51 -3.64
CA THR A 4 -10.33 8.54 -2.84
C THR A 4 -9.29 7.89 -1.94
N HIS A 5 -8.35 8.70 -1.47
CA HIS A 5 -7.38 8.26 -0.48
C HIS A 5 -8.08 7.63 0.73
N ASP A 6 -9.12 8.29 1.23
CA ASP A 6 -9.80 7.82 2.44
C ASP A 6 -10.55 6.51 2.20
N ALA A 7 -11.17 6.36 1.03
CA ALA A 7 -11.87 5.13 0.70
C ALA A 7 -10.91 3.95 0.62
N LEU A 8 -9.74 4.18 0.05
CA LEU A 8 -8.72 3.14 -0.06
C LEU A 8 -8.16 2.79 1.31
N LEU A 9 -7.87 3.81 2.12
CA LEU A 9 -7.39 3.59 3.48
C LEU A 9 -8.41 2.78 4.29
N GLU A 10 -9.68 3.13 4.18
CA GLU A 10 -10.73 2.40 4.89
C GLU A 10 -10.78 0.94 4.46
N ARG A 11 -10.64 0.67 3.17
CA ARG A 11 -10.63 -0.70 2.66
C ARG A 11 -9.50 -1.51 3.30
N PHE A 12 -8.32 -0.93 3.39
CA PHE A 12 -7.19 -1.62 4.01
C PHE A 12 -7.38 -1.79 5.52
N LEU A 13 -7.97 -0.80 6.19
CA LEU A 13 -8.23 -0.92 7.63
C LEU A 13 -9.26 -1.99 7.93
N LEU A 14 -10.23 -2.20 7.05
CA LEU A 14 -11.19 -3.30 7.23
C LEU A 14 -10.50 -4.65 7.11
N ALA A 15 -9.54 -4.76 6.22
CA ALA A 15 -8.80 -6.01 6.03
C ALA A 15 -7.76 -6.24 7.13
N PHE A 16 -7.17 -5.17 7.64
CA PHE A 16 -6.10 -5.22 8.64
C PHE A 16 -6.41 -4.23 9.77
N PRO A 17 -7.40 -4.56 10.62
CA PRO A 17 -7.90 -3.58 11.61
C PRO A 17 -6.88 -3.18 12.66
N GLU A 18 -5.82 -3.96 12.87
CA GLU A 18 -4.80 -3.65 13.86
C GLU A 18 -3.51 -3.13 13.26
N ALA A 19 -3.47 -2.96 11.96
CA ALA A 19 -2.26 -2.55 11.26
C ALA A 19 -2.07 -1.04 11.32
N ALA A 20 -0.80 -0.63 11.20
CA ALA A 20 -0.47 0.76 10.87
C ALA A 20 -0.43 0.84 9.35
N ILE A 21 -1.26 1.69 8.77
CA ILE A 21 -1.42 1.77 7.32
C ILE A 21 -1.20 3.20 6.86
N GLN A 22 -0.41 3.34 5.80
CA GLN A 22 -0.18 4.61 5.14
C GLN A 22 -0.47 4.43 3.65
N VAL A 23 -1.29 5.31 3.11
CA VAL A 23 -1.66 5.30 1.70
C VAL A 23 -1.22 6.60 1.07
N GLU A 24 -0.61 6.51 -0.11
CA GLU A 24 -0.22 7.68 -0.89
C GLU A 24 -0.82 7.57 -2.28
N ASP A 25 -1.45 8.64 -2.72
CA ASP A 25 -1.97 8.73 -4.08
C ASP A 25 -0.86 9.28 -4.97
N GLU A 26 -0.32 8.44 -5.82
CA GLU A 26 0.77 8.81 -6.72
C GLU A 26 0.29 9.02 -8.15
N SER A 27 -1.02 9.17 -8.34
CA SER A 27 -1.58 9.31 -9.68
C SER A 27 -0.98 10.48 -10.45
N HIS A 28 -0.64 11.55 -9.76
CA HIS A 28 -0.06 12.73 -10.39
C HIS A 28 1.33 12.47 -11.00
N LEU A 29 2.02 11.46 -10.52
CA LEU A 29 3.33 11.08 -11.05
C LEU A 29 3.24 10.35 -12.39
N HIS A 30 2.03 9.96 -12.77
CA HIS A 30 1.78 9.15 -13.96
C HIS A 30 0.93 9.88 -14.99
N VAL A 31 0.75 11.16 -14.83
CA VAL A 31 -0.01 11.98 -15.78
C VAL A 31 0.62 11.87 -17.16
N GLY A 32 -0.19 11.58 -18.17
CA GLY A 32 0.30 11.37 -19.53
C GLY A 32 0.65 9.94 -19.88
N HIS A 33 0.72 9.07 -18.89
CA HIS A 33 0.95 7.65 -19.14
C HIS A 33 -0.36 6.95 -19.48
N VAL A 34 -0.26 5.85 -20.22
CA VAL A 34 -1.44 5.11 -20.66
C VAL A 34 -2.30 4.68 -19.49
N GLY A 35 -1.68 4.22 -18.41
CA GLY A 35 -2.41 3.77 -17.25
C GLY A 35 -3.22 4.86 -16.57
N ALA A 36 -2.81 6.11 -16.70
CA ALA A 36 -3.51 7.23 -16.09
C ALA A 36 -4.65 7.76 -16.98
N ALA A 37 -4.62 7.47 -18.26
CA ALA A 37 -5.54 8.04 -19.23
C ALA A 37 -6.99 7.65 -18.98
N GLY A 38 -7.23 6.51 -18.36
CA GLY A 38 -8.59 6.04 -18.08
C GLY A 38 -9.15 6.51 -16.74
N GLY A 39 -8.43 7.34 -16.02
CA GLY A 39 -8.87 7.82 -14.71
C GLY A 39 -8.64 6.84 -13.57
N ALA A 40 -7.96 5.74 -13.83
CA ALA A 40 -7.59 4.80 -12.78
C ALA A 40 -6.41 5.35 -11.97
N GLY A 41 -6.37 5.00 -10.68
CA GLY A 41 -5.38 5.55 -9.78
C GLY A 41 -4.11 4.71 -9.69
N HIS A 42 -3.04 5.38 -9.30
CA HIS A 42 -1.78 4.76 -8.95
C HIS A 42 -1.50 5.09 -7.49
N PHE A 43 -1.36 4.05 -6.67
CA PHE A 43 -1.25 4.23 -5.23
C PHE A 43 -0.07 3.48 -4.66
N ARG A 44 0.42 3.97 -3.54
CA ARG A 44 1.39 3.26 -2.71
C ARG A 44 0.74 2.99 -1.36
N VAL A 45 0.87 1.76 -0.86
CA VAL A 45 0.38 1.42 0.47
C VAL A 45 1.49 0.77 1.29
N ARG A 46 1.59 1.20 2.53
CA ARG A 46 2.49 0.58 3.49
C ARG A 46 1.65 0.02 4.62
N VAL A 47 1.78 -1.27 4.87
CA VAL A 47 1.01 -1.98 5.91
C VAL A 47 2.00 -2.61 6.88
N ILE A 48 1.88 -2.26 8.15
CA ILE A 48 2.71 -2.80 9.22
C ILE A 48 1.80 -3.59 10.15
N ASP A 49 2.01 -4.91 10.21
CA ASP A 49 1.10 -5.78 10.95
C ASP A 49 1.83 -7.02 11.42
N ALA A 50 1.56 -7.43 12.66
CA ALA A 50 2.11 -8.65 13.21
C ALA A 50 1.68 -9.90 12.41
N ARG A 51 0.57 -9.81 11.67
CA ARG A 51 0.12 -10.92 10.82
C ARG A 51 1.16 -11.32 9.78
N PHE A 52 2.10 -10.44 9.48
CA PHE A 52 3.14 -10.75 8.49
C PHE A 52 4.31 -11.53 9.08
N ASN A 53 4.32 -11.71 10.39
CA ASN A 53 5.35 -12.56 11.02
C ASN A 53 5.31 -13.94 10.39
N GLU A 54 6.49 -14.45 10.04
CA GLU A 54 6.65 -15.77 9.46
C GLU A 54 6.06 -15.95 8.08
N LEU A 55 5.58 -14.87 7.45
CA LEU A 55 5.13 -14.91 6.07
C LEU A 55 6.21 -14.38 5.15
N GLN A 56 6.40 -15.07 4.04
CA GLN A 56 7.30 -14.59 3.01
C GLN A 56 6.68 -13.42 2.26
N ARG A 57 7.52 -12.66 1.58
CA ARG A 57 7.10 -11.42 0.93
C ARG A 57 5.92 -11.60 -0.02
N ILE A 58 5.95 -12.67 -0.82
CA ILE A 58 4.88 -12.88 -1.79
C ILE A 58 3.53 -13.14 -1.11
N ALA A 59 3.54 -13.85 0.01
CA ALA A 59 2.31 -14.11 0.75
C ALA A 59 1.75 -12.82 1.36
N ARG A 60 2.63 -11.96 1.85
CA ARG A 60 2.23 -10.65 2.39
C ARG A 60 1.58 -9.80 1.30
N HIS A 61 2.20 -9.75 0.14
CA HIS A 61 1.69 -8.97 -0.98
C HIS A 61 0.31 -9.46 -1.42
N ARG A 62 0.10 -10.76 -1.42
CA ARG A 62 -1.22 -11.30 -1.76
C ARG A 62 -2.30 -10.86 -0.79
N LEU A 63 -1.99 -10.89 0.50
CA LEU A 63 -2.95 -10.46 1.50
C LEU A 63 -3.34 -9.00 1.31
N VAL A 64 -2.36 -8.14 1.05
CA VAL A 64 -2.63 -6.72 0.84
C VAL A 64 -3.38 -6.49 -0.46
N TYR A 65 -2.94 -7.14 -1.54
CA TYR A 65 -3.59 -7.03 -2.84
C TYR A 65 -5.05 -7.48 -2.77
N ASP A 66 -5.32 -8.57 -2.05
CA ASP A 66 -6.67 -9.12 -1.97
C ASP A 66 -7.67 -8.15 -1.36
N ALA A 67 -7.19 -7.24 -0.51
CA ALA A 67 -8.08 -6.25 0.10
C ALA A 67 -8.74 -5.35 -0.93
N VAL A 68 -8.12 -5.17 -2.10
CA VAL A 68 -8.63 -4.28 -3.14
C VAL A 68 -8.69 -4.96 -4.51
N SER A 69 -8.65 -6.29 -4.54
CA SER A 69 -8.59 -7.02 -5.80
C SER A 69 -9.78 -6.73 -6.71
N ASP A 70 -10.95 -6.48 -6.12
CA ASP A 70 -12.15 -6.16 -6.89
C ASP A 70 -12.07 -4.77 -7.55
N TRP A 71 -11.14 -3.92 -7.12
CA TRP A 71 -10.91 -2.61 -7.71
C TRP A 71 -9.80 -2.62 -8.76
N MET A 72 -9.06 -3.71 -8.85
CA MET A 72 -7.95 -3.82 -9.81
C MET A 72 -8.45 -4.46 -11.11
N PRO A 73 -7.98 -3.99 -12.24
CA PRO A 73 -7.15 -2.79 -12.46
C PRO A 73 -7.98 -1.56 -12.86
N VAL A 74 -9.30 -1.66 -12.82
CA VAL A 74 -10.18 -0.64 -13.40
C VAL A 74 -10.17 0.65 -12.58
N ARG A 75 -10.35 0.54 -11.26
CA ARG A 75 -10.36 1.70 -10.37
C ARG A 75 -8.98 2.03 -9.85
N VAL A 76 -8.18 0.99 -9.59
CA VAL A 76 -6.78 1.13 -9.20
C VAL A 76 -5.94 0.43 -10.27
N HIS A 77 -5.17 1.20 -11.02
CA HIS A 77 -4.38 0.64 -12.12
C HIS A 77 -3.11 -0.02 -11.59
N ALA A 78 -2.46 0.61 -10.65
CA ALA A 78 -1.21 0.10 -10.07
C ALA A 78 -1.18 0.35 -8.57
N LEU A 79 -0.64 -0.61 -7.85
CA LEU A 79 -0.53 -0.55 -6.40
C LEU A 79 0.87 -1.01 -6.01
N ASN A 80 1.64 -0.09 -5.42
CA ASN A 80 2.97 -0.38 -4.89
C ASN A 80 2.80 -0.75 -3.41
N ILE A 81 3.13 -1.98 -3.06
CA ILE A 81 2.87 -2.53 -1.73
C ILE A 81 4.16 -2.68 -0.95
N THR A 82 4.17 -2.17 0.28
CA THR A 82 5.19 -2.46 1.27
C THR A 82 4.50 -3.09 2.47
N ALA A 83 4.82 -4.34 2.77
CA ALA A 83 4.22 -5.08 3.88
C ALA A 83 5.32 -5.50 4.85
N MET A 84 5.23 -5.03 6.08
CA MET A 84 6.28 -5.22 7.07
C MET A 84 5.72 -5.73 8.38
N THR A 85 6.56 -6.46 9.12
CA THR A 85 6.30 -6.74 10.53
C THR A 85 6.65 -5.50 11.33
N LEU A 86 6.21 -5.48 12.59
CA LEU A 86 6.54 -4.38 13.50
C LEU A 86 8.05 -4.23 13.67
N GLU A 87 8.73 -5.36 13.77
CA GLU A 87 10.18 -5.35 13.95
C GLU A 87 10.88 -4.75 12.72
N GLU A 88 10.47 -5.17 11.53
CA GLU A 88 11.06 -4.65 10.30
C GLU A 88 10.84 -3.15 10.15
N ALA A 89 9.66 -2.70 10.50
CA ALA A 89 9.35 -1.27 10.40
C ALA A 89 10.17 -0.44 11.39
N GLY A 90 10.34 -0.94 12.60
CA GLY A 90 11.17 -0.27 13.59
C GLY A 90 12.62 -0.18 13.16
N HIS A 91 13.15 -1.24 12.60
CA HIS A 91 14.52 -1.26 12.11
C HIS A 91 14.71 -0.27 10.95
N ALA A 92 13.78 -0.24 10.02
CA ALA A 92 13.85 0.67 8.88
C ALA A 92 13.80 2.13 9.34
N SER A 93 12.95 2.44 10.32
CA SER A 93 12.86 3.79 10.85
C SER A 93 14.15 4.21 11.54
N ALA A 94 14.76 3.30 12.28
CA ALA A 94 16.03 3.59 12.95
C ALA A 94 17.12 3.89 11.94
N ILE A 95 17.18 3.12 10.86
CA ILE A 95 18.16 3.32 9.80
C ILE A 95 17.94 4.68 9.14
N GLN A 96 16.72 5.04 8.88
CA GLN A 96 16.41 6.30 8.22
C GLN A 96 16.74 7.50 9.07
N GLN A 97 16.59 7.39 10.38
CA GLN A 97 16.85 8.49 11.28
C GLN A 97 18.33 8.68 11.55
N SER A 98 19.06 7.61 11.58
CA SER A 98 20.46 7.61 11.97
C SER A 98 21.34 8.50 11.11
N PRO A 99 21.29 8.39 9.79
CA PRO A 99 22.22 9.15 8.93
C PRO A 99 21.99 10.65 8.94
N SER A 100 20.85 11.10 9.41
CA SER A 100 20.55 12.52 9.37
C SER A 100 21.29 13.31 10.46
N LYS A 101 22.00 12.63 11.30
CA LYS A 101 22.77 13.28 12.38
C LYS A 101 24.22 13.59 11.96
#